data_284fffef834dc09d7e61ccdac9d5ed6a
#
_entry.id   284fffef834dc09d7e61ccdac9d5ed6a
#
_cell.length_a   1.000
_cell.length_b   1.000
_cell.length_c   1.000
_cell.angle_alpha   90.00
_cell.angle_beta   90.00
_cell.angle_gamma   90.00
#
_symmetry.space_group_name_H-M   'P 1'
#
loop_
_entity.id
_entity.type
_entity.pdbx_description
1 polymer ?
#
loop_
_entity_poly.entity_id
_entity_poly.type
_entity_poly.pdbx_seq_one_letter_code
_entity_poly.pdbx_strand_id
1 'polypeptide(L)'
;MSGNRFFASAIMVMTMRILLTNDDGWDAPGLAALKTLAAELGEVLVLAPRDPQSYMSHRVTTDQAMHLVETAPSQFHLAGTPADCVRAALREVISEVDWVLSGINRGGNLGADLFTSGTVAAAREAALLGRPAIAISQYVRRNSTLDWSESIQLARPVLSELIRQGCRVKGYWNVNLPHLEAGSPAPIIYCDPDHEPLDVKFRREGDHLHYAGSYQGRPQTPGRDVALCFGGAVTVSRLQL
;
A
#
# COMPACT_ATOMS: atom_id res chain seq x y z
N MET A 1 -34.54 20.37 48.53
CA MET A 1 -33.60 19.27 48.23
C MET A 1 -33.45 19.18 46.72
N SER A 2 -32.43 19.81 46.19
CA SER A 2 -32.17 19.92 44.73
C SER A 2 -31.19 18.82 44.36
N GLY A 3 -31.65 17.79 43.64
CA GLY A 3 -30.83 16.70 43.17
C GLY A 3 -30.09 17.07 41.91
N ASN A 4 -28.80 17.31 42.02
CA ASN A 4 -27.89 17.55 40.91
C ASN A 4 -27.65 16.21 40.16
N ARG A 5 -28.32 16.01 39.01
CA ARG A 5 -28.00 14.89 38.08
C ARG A 5 -26.77 15.28 37.26
N PHE A 6 -25.63 14.73 37.64
CA PHE A 6 -24.46 14.70 36.78
C PHE A 6 -24.75 13.83 35.56
N PHE A 7 -24.94 14.40 34.41
CA PHE A 7 -24.87 13.70 33.14
C PHE A 7 -23.39 13.38 32.87
N ALA A 8 -23.01 12.15 33.10
CA ALA A 8 -21.75 11.62 32.60
C ALA A 8 -21.88 11.53 31.07
N SER A 9 -21.30 12.51 30.39
CA SER A 9 -21.12 12.44 28.93
C SER A 9 -20.12 11.33 28.66
N ALA A 10 -20.59 10.19 28.15
CA ALA A 10 -19.72 9.15 27.63
C ALA A 10 -18.98 9.74 26.43
N ILE A 11 -17.70 10.02 26.58
CA ILE A 11 -16.81 10.33 25.46
C ILE A 11 -16.76 9.06 24.61
N MET A 12 -17.50 9.05 23.51
CA MET A 12 -17.41 8.00 22.51
C MET A 12 -16.02 8.14 21.86
N VAL A 13 -15.09 7.31 22.27
CA VAL A 13 -13.79 7.18 21.60
C VAL A 13 -14.10 6.62 20.22
N MET A 14 -14.09 7.48 19.21
CA MET A 14 -14.24 7.03 17.82
C MET A 14 -13.03 6.20 17.47
N THR A 15 -13.23 4.91 17.30
CA THR A 15 -12.18 4.00 16.83
C THR A 15 -11.89 4.33 15.37
N MET A 16 -10.62 4.56 15.02
CA MET A 16 -10.19 4.82 13.66
C MET A 16 -10.53 3.63 12.75
N ARG A 17 -11.12 3.89 11.57
CA ARG A 17 -11.54 2.88 10.60
C ARG A 17 -10.57 2.87 9.42
N ILE A 18 -9.97 1.72 9.15
CA ILE A 18 -8.90 1.55 8.18
C ILE A 18 -9.34 0.56 7.11
N LEU A 19 -9.40 1.04 5.87
CA LEU A 19 -9.59 0.18 4.70
C LEU A 19 -8.25 -0.38 4.25
N LEU A 20 -8.19 -1.71 4.09
CA LEU A 20 -7.04 -2.41 3.49
C LEU A 20 -7.38 -2.91 2.09
N THR A 21 -6.42 -2.76 1.20
CA THR A 21 -6.44 -3.33 -0.15
C THR A 21 -5.02 -3.69 -0.61
N ASN A 22 -4.87 -4.27 -1.80
CA ASN A 22 -3.58 -4.58 -2.43
C ASN A 22 -3.76 -4.81 -3.93
N ASP A 23 -2.73 -5.28 -4.63
CA ASP A 23 -2.79 -5.80 -6.01
C ASP A 23 -2.33 -7.27 -6.13
N ASP A 24 -1.83 -7.86 -5.04
CA ASP A 24 -1.42 -9.28 -4.99
C ASP A 24 -2.61 -10.26 -4.82
N GLY A 25 -3.80 -9.74 -4.46
CA GLY A 25 -5.02 -10.52 -4.24
C GLY A 25 -5.45 -10.60 -2.76
N TRP A 26 -6.73 -10.94 -2.55
CA TRP A 26 -7.38 -10.90 -1.22
C TRP A 26 -6.81 -11.89 -0.20
N ASP A 27 -6.20 -12.99 -0.65
CA ASP A 27 -5.57 -14.03 0.16
C ASP A 27 -4.04 -13.91 0.23
N ALA A 28 -3.48 -12.81 -0.28
CA ALA A 28 -2.04 -12.60 -0.33
C ALA A 28 -1.43 -12.48 1.09
N PRO A 29 -0.28 -13.12 1.34
CA PRO A 29 0.40 -13.06 2.64
C PRO A 29 0.77 -11.65 3.09
N GLY A 30 1.09 -10.76 2.13
CA GLY A 30 1.38 -9.35 2.43
C GLY A 30 0.17 -8.58 2.95
N LEU A 31 -1.03 -8.87 2.42
CA LEU A 31 -2.27 -8.29 2.94
C LEU A 31 -2.58 -8.80 4.36
N ALA A 32 -2.33 -10.08 4.63
CA ALA A 32 -2.47 -10.65 5.96
C ALA A 32 -1.49 -10.00 6.97
N ALA A 33 -0.25 -9.74 6.55
CA ALA A 33 0.73 -9.01 7.36
C ALA A 33 0.26 -7.58 7.65
N LEU A 34 -0.23 -6.86 6.64
CA LEU A 34 -0.77 -5.52 6.80
C LEU A 34 -2.00 -5.50 7.73
N LYS A 35 -2.87 -6.50 7.62
CA LYS A 35 -4.04 -6.64 8.49
C LYS A 35 -3.63 -6.81 9.96
N THR A 36 -2.61 -7.63 10.24
CA THR A 36 -2.07 -7.81 11.59
C THR A 36 -1.59 -6.48 12.16
N LEU A 37 -0.86 -5.70 11.38
CA LEU A 37 -0.34 -4.41 11.80
C LEU A 37 -1.44 -3.35 11.96
N ALA A 38 -2.38 -3.27 11.02
CA ALA A 38 -3.45 -2.28 11.05
C ALA A 38 -4.43 -2.51 12.22
N ALA A 39 -4.62 -3.75 12.66
CA ALA A 39 -5.45 -4.08 13.82
C ALA A 39 -4.92 -3.50 15.14
N GLU A 40 -3.64 -3.14 15.21
CA GLU A 40 -3.06 -2.41 16.35
C GLU A 40 -3.45 -0.92 16.36
N LEU A 41 -3.91 -0.39 15.21
CA LEU A 41 -4.18 1.03 14.99
C LEU A 41 -5.67 1.36 15.01
N GLY A 42 -6.56 0.42 14.65
CA GLY A 42 -7.99 0.68 14.58
C GLY A 42 -8.82 -0.51 14.10
N GLU A 43 -10.09 -0.23 13.76
CA GLU A 43 -11.01 -1.17 13.14
C GLU A 43 -10.59 -1.39 11.67
N VAL A 44 -10.42 -2.66 11.29
CA VAL A 44 -9.93 -3.05 9.97
C VAL A 44 -11.07 -3.55 9.10
N LEU A 45 -11.14 -3.01 7.89
CA LEU A 45 -12.01 -3.47 6.80
C LEU A 45 -11.12 -3.87 5.63
N VAL A 46 -11.45 -4.96 4.96
CA VAL A 46 -10.67 -5.46 3.81
C VAL A 46 -11.55 -5.49 2.58
N LEU A 47 -11.13 -4.84 1.50
CA LEU A 47 -11.67 -5.05 0.17
C LEU A 47 -10.53 -5.07 -0.83
N ALA A 48 -10.21 -6.23 -1.38
CA ALA A 48 -9.07 -6.46 -2.26
C ALA A 48 -9.48 -7.18 -3.55
N PRO A 49 -8.66 -7.13 -4.61
CA PRO A 49 -8.92 -7.88 -5.83
C PRO A 49 -9.03 -9.38 -5.55
N ARG A 50 -9.99 -10.03 -6.23
CA ARG A 50 -10.13 -11.49 -6.18
C ARG A 50 -8.88 -12.19 -6.71
N ASP A 51 -8.37 -11.71 -7.83
CA ASP A 51 -7.22 -12.28 -8.52
C ASP A 51 -6.05 -11.27 -8.51
N PRO A 52 -4.78 -11.72 -8.55
CA PRO A 52 -3.62 -10.82 -8.66
C PRO A 52 -3.72 -9.87 -9.87
N GLN A 53 -3.39 -8.60 -9.65
CA GLN A 53 -3.52 -7.49 -10.61
C GLN A 53 -2.19 -6.74 -10.81
N SER A 54 -1.07 -7.47 -10.87
CA SER A 54 0.26 -6.87 -11.06
C SER A 54 0.37 -6.10 -12.37
N TYR A 55 1.06 -4.96 -12.35
CA TYR A 55 1.29 -4.09 -13.51
C TYR A 55 0.04 -3.52 -14.18
N MET A 56 -1.09 -3.50 -13.50
CA MET A 56 -2.35 -2.95 -14.06
C MET A 56 -2.40 -1.42 -14.06
N SER A 57 -1.40 -0.75 -13.52
CA SER A 57 -1.38 0.72 -13.42
C SER A 57 -2.63 1.24 -12.68
N HIS A 58 -3.15 2.40 -13.07
CA HIS A 58 -4.37 2.98 -12.50
C HIS A 58 -5.62 2.68 -13.35
N ARG A 59 -5.78 1.41 -13.73
CA ARG A 59 -6.97 0.98 -14.47
C ARG A 59 -8.19 1.01 -13.56
N VAL A 60 -9.31 1.49 -14.11
CA VAL A 60 -10.64 1.44 -13.49
C VAL A 60 -11.64 0.80 -14.45
N THR A 61 -12.64 0.14 -13.90
CA THR A 61 -13.69 -0.56 -14.63
C THR A 61 -14.98 0.28 -14.61
N THR A 62 -15.50 0.63 -15.80
CA THR A 62 -16.69 1.47 -15.94
C THR A 62 -17.74 0.89 -16.89
N ASP A 63 -17.42 -0.18 -17.61
CA ASP A 63 -18.17 -0.72 -18.73
C ASP A 63 -18.68 -2.15 -18.52
N GLN A 64 -18.42 -2.74 -17.36
CA GLN A 64 -18.86 -4.10 -17.01
C GLN A 64 -19.17 -4.23 -15.51
N ALA A 65 -20.02 -5.20 -15.18
CA ALA A 65 -20.31 -5.54 -13.79
C ALA A 65 -19.11 -6.19 -13.12
N MET A 66 -18.88 -5.85 -11.85
CA MET A 66 -17.86 -6.44 -11.00
C MET A 66 -18.51 -7.29 -9.91
N HIS A 67 -18.02 -8.52 -9.72
CA HIS A 67 -18.57 -9.44 -8.73
C HIS A 67 -17.91 -9.19 -7.36
N LEU A 68 -18.70 -8.71 -6.40
CA LEU A 68 -18.31 -8.49 -5.00
C LEU A 68 -18.77 -9.68 -4.16
N VAL A 69 -17.88 -10.19 -3.31
CA VAL A 69 -18.16 -11.30 -2.39
C VAL A 69 -17.67 -10.96 -0.99
N GLU A 70 -18.53 -11.11 0.01
CA GLU A 70 -18.14 -11.09 1.41
C GLU A 70 -17.65 -12.49 1.81
N THR A 71 -16.39 -12.58 2.27
CA THR A 71 -15.75 -13.86 2.67
C THR A 71 -15.79 -14.08 4.18
N ALA A 72 -15.84 -12.99 4.94
CA ALA A 72 -15.99 -12.97 6.39
C ALA A 72 -16.48 -11.57 6.83
N PRO A 73 -16.93 -11.36 8.07
CA PRO A 73 -17.32 -10.04 8.55
C PRO A 73 -16.25 -8.99 8.25
N SER A 74 -16.64 -7.92 7.56
CA SER A 74 -15.75 -6.82 7.15
C SER A 74 -14.61 -7.23 6.20
N GLN A 75 -14.72 -8.36 5.50
CA GLN A 75 -13.73 -8.84 4.54
C GLN A 75 -14.40 -9.22 3.22
N PHE A 76 -13.97 -8.56 2.15
CA PHE A 76 -14.56 -8.69 0.82
C PHE A 76 -13.47 -8.88 -0.23
N HIS A 77 -13.81 -9.54 -1.33
CA HIS A 77 -13.04 -9.47 -2.55
C HIS A 77 -13.91 -9.00 -3.73
N LEU A 78 -13.27 -8.36 -4.70
CA LEU A 78 -13.91 -7.83 -5.89
C LEU A 78 -13.23 -8.40 -7.15
N ALA A 79 -14.02 -8.80 -8.15
CA ALA A 79 -13.50 -9.09 -9.48
C ALA A 79 -13.21 -7.76 -10.23
N GLY A 80 -12.17 -7.06 -9.79
CA GLY A 80 -11.79 -5.73 -10.26
C GLY A 80 -10.34 -5.39 -9.96
N THR A 81 -9.93 -4.19 -10.32
CA THR A 81 -8.59 -3.67 -10.05
C THR A 81 -8.46 -3.16 -8.60
N PRO A 82 -7.23 -2.88 -8.10
CA PRO A 82 -7.04 -2.24 -6.79
C PRO A 82 -7.76 -0.88 -6.67
N ALA A 83 -7.78 -0.07 -7.72
CA ALA A 83 -8.53 1.18 -7.75
C ALA A 83 -10.04 0.95 -7.68
N ASP A 84 -10.57 -0.08 -8.37
CA ASP A 84 -11.98 -0.45 -8.28
C ASP A 84 -12.36 -0.90 -6.87
N CYS A 85 -11.47 -1.62 -6.18
CA CYS A 85 -11.67 -2.03 -4.79
C CYS A 85 -11.84 -0.81 -3.87
N VAL A 86 -11.00 0.20 -4.01
CA VAL A 86 -11.11 1.44 -3.25
C VAL A 86 -12.42 2.18 -3.57
N ARG A 87 -12.79 2.28 -4.84
CA ARG A 87 -14.06 2.90 -5.27
C ARG A 87 -15.26 2.19 -4.67
N ALA A 88 -15.33 0.88 -4.83
CA ALA A 88 -16.42 0.07 -4.30
C ALA A 88 -16.50 0.18 -2.78
N ALA A 89 -15.36 0.06 -2.08
CA ALA A 89 -15.31 0.20 -0.64
C ALA A 89 -15.87 1.55 -0.17
N LEU A 90 -15.35 2.65 -0.69
CA LEU A 90 -15.67 4.00 -0.22
C LEU A 90 -17.06 4.51 -0.68
N ARG A 91 -17.70 3.87 -1.65
CA ARG A 91 -18.96 4.35 -2.20
C ARG A 91 -20.15 3.45 -1.92
N GLU A 92 -19.92 2.12 -1.76
CA GLU A 92 -21.01 1.14 -1.66
C GLU A 92 -20.95 0.30 -0.38
N VAL A 93 -19.73 -0.04 0.10
CA VAL A 93 -19.60 -1.06 1.15
C VAL A 93 -19.42 -0.43 2.53
N ILE A 94 -18.74 0.71 2.63
CA ILE A 94 -18.29 1.29 3.88
C ILE A 94 -18.65 2.77 3.93
N SER A 95 -19.45 3.18 4.92
CA SER A 95 -19.93 4.57 5.04
C SER A 95 -18.81 5.57 5.43
N GLU A 96 -17.87 5.14 6.27
CA GLU A 96 -16.81 5.99 6.79
C GLU A 96 -15.48 5.23 6.88
N VAL A 97 -14.42 5.85 6.38
CA VAL A 97 -13.04 5.36 6.43
C VAL A 97 -12.13 6.54 6.75
N ASP A 98 -11.26 6.40 7.73
CA ASP A 98 -10.29 7.42 8.10
C ASP A 98 -9.01 7.32 7.30
N TRP A 99 -8.56 6.09 7.03
CA TRP A 99 -7.34 5.80 6.27
C TRP A 99 -7.52 4.63 5.30
N VAL A 100 -6.82 4.70 4.17
CA VAL A 100 -6.68 3.60 3.22
C VAL A 100 -5.22 3.17 3.20
N LEU A 101 -4.96 1.88 3.49
CA LEU A 101 -3.64 1.28 3.39
C LEU A 101 -3.64 0.24 2.26
N SER A 102 -2.73 0.38 1.32
CA SER A 102 -2.58 -0.53 0.18
C SER A 102 -1.27 -1.31 0.28
N GLY A 103 -1.32 -2.62 0.37
CA GLY A 103 -0.15 -3.51 0.46
C GLY A 103 -0.36 -4.65 1.48
N ILE A 104 0.70 -5.21 2.09
CA ILE A 104 2.13 -4.94 1.76
C ILE A 104 2.46 -5.67 0.46
N ASN A 105 2.81 -4.93 -0.59
CA ASN A 105 3.15 -5.51 -1.88
C ASN A 105 4.44 -6.33 -1.82
N ARG A 106 4.47 -7.50 -2.46
CA ARG A 106 5.68 -8.31 -2.63
C ARG A 106 6.51 -7.80 -3.81
N GLY A 107 7.37 -6.84 -3.56
CA GLY A 107 8.20 -6.13 -4.53
C GLY A 107 8.21 -4.64 -4.20
N GLY A 108 9.30 -3.94 -4.47
CA GLY A 108 9.37 -2.49 -4.30
C GLY A 108 8.55 -1.76 -5.38
N ASN A 109 7.96 -0.64 -5.01
CA ASN A 109 7.35 0.33 -5.92
C ASN A 109 8.15 1.64 -5.81
N LEU A 110 9.28 1.69 -6.51
CA LEU A 110 10.31 2.72 -6.42
C LEU A 110 10.47 3.45 -7.76
N GLY A 111 10.70 4.75 -7.72
CA GLY A 111 10.94 5.55 -8.92
C GLY A 111 9.84 5.37 -9.97
N ALA A 112 10.20 4.95 -11.18
CA ALA A 112 9.27 4.78 -12.30
C ALA A 112 8.20 3.70 -12.08
N ASP A 113 8.39 2.75 -11.12
CA ASP A 113 7.38 1.72 -10.81
C ASP A 113 6.07 2.34 -10.31
N LEU A 114 6.11 3.54 -9.75
CA LEU A 114 4.95 4.28 -9.25
C LEU A 114 3.83 4.43 -10.30
N PHE A 115 4.20 4.45 -11.57
CA PHE A 115 3.25 4.65 -12.67
C PHE A 115 2.54 3.36 -13.08
N THR A 116 3.16 2.21 -12.88
CA THR A 116 2.64 0.89 -13.28
C THR A 116 2.06 0.07 -12.13
N SER A 117 2.30 0.49 -10.88
CA SER A 117 1.89 -0.21 -9.66
C SER A 117 0.39 -0.10 -9.40
N GLY A 118 -0.25 -1.25 -9.18
CA GLY A 118 -1.62 -1.34 -8.68
C GLY A 118 -1.74 -0.95 -7.21
N THR A 119 -0.75 -1.31 -6.38
CA THR A 119 -0.67 -0.92 -4.96
C THR A 119 -0.68 0.61 -4.81
N VAL A 120 0.16 1.30 -5.59
CA VAL A 120 0.24 2.78 -5.58
C VAL A 120 -1.02 3.39 -6.18
N ALA A 121 -1.61 2.76 -7.20
CA ALA A 121 -2.86 3.21 -7.81
C ALA A 121 -4.03 3.21 -6.82
N ALA A 122 -4.14 2.20 -5.95
CA ALA A 122 -5.16 2.16 -4.92
C ALA A 122 -5.01 3.33 -3.91
N ALA A 123 -3.80 3.62 -3.46
CA ALA A 123 -3.55 4.77 -2.58
C ALA A 123 -3.84 6.11 -3.28
N ARG A 124 -3.49 6.22 -4.57
CA ARG A 124 -3.82 7.39 -5.39
C ARG A 124 -5.32 7.56 -5.56
N GLU A 125 -6.07 6.48 -5.81
CA GLU A 125 -7.52 6.51 -5.94
C GLU A 125 -8.17 6.96 -4.63
N ALA A 126 -7.71 6.46 -3.48
CA ALA A 126 -8.19 6.91 -2.18
C ALA A 126 -7.99 8.42 -1.99
N ALA A 127 -6.82 8.95 -2.35
CA ALA A 127 -6.52 10.37 -2.28
C ALA A 127 -7.40 11.20 -3.23
N LEU A 128 -7.66 10.71 -4.47
CA LEU A 128 -8.60 11.31 -5.41
C LEU A 128 -10.04 11.37 -4.85
N LEU A 129 -10.41 10.38 -4.05
CA LEU A 129 -11.71 10.32 -3.36
C LEU A 129 -11.72 11.04 -2.00
N GLY A 130 -10.63 11.78 -1.68
CA GLY A 130 -10.54 12.62 -0.48
C GLY A 130 -10.21 11.87 0.81
N ARG A 131 -9.62 10.68 0.72
CA ARG A 131 -9.18 9.90 1.88
C ARG A 131 -7.65 9.86 2.00
N PRO A 132 -7.10 10.04 3.20
CA PRO A 132 -5.68 9.83 3.45
C PRO A 132 -5.29 8.40 3.08
N ALA A 133 -4.13 8.22 2.44
CA ALA A 133 -3.71 6.89 1.99
C ALA A 133 -2.20 6.67 2.05
N ILE A 134 -1.83 5.41 2.26
CA ILE A 134 -0.45 4.94 2.26
C ILE A 134 -0.35 3.68 1.38
N ALA A 135 0.52 3.71 0.38
CA ALA A 135 0.98 2.51 -0.32
C ALA A 135 2.21 1.97 0.39
N ILE A 136 2.26 0.64 0.61
CA ILE A 136 3.35 -0.01 1.35
C ILE A 136 3.85 -1.19 0.53
N SER A 137 5.16 -1.24 0.30
CA SER A 137 5.81 -2.23 -0.53
C SER A 137 7.06 -2.78 0.16
N GLN A 138 7.32 -4.06 -0.02
CA GLN A 138 8.50 -4.73 0.51
C GLN A 138 9.46 -5.05 -0.65
N TYR A 139 10.56 -4.33 -0.75
CA TYR A 139 11.62 -4.71 -1.68
C TYR A 139 12.16 -6.10 -1.33
N VAL A 140 12.25 -6.96 -2.34
CA VAL A 140 12.79 -8.33 -2.19
C VAL A 140 14.04 -8.48 -3.05
N ARG A 141 15.17 -8.78 -2.41
CA ARG A 141 16.42 -9.08 -3.12
C ARG A 141 16.26 -10.37 -3.93
N ARG A 142 16.84 -10.39 -5.11
CA ARG A 142 16.80 -11.59 -5.98
C ARG A 142 17.33 -12.83 -5.24
N ASN A 143 16.63 -13.96 -5.41
CA ASN A 143 16.96 -15.25 -4.78
C ASN A 143 16.95 -15.24 -3.24
N SER A 144 16.22 -14.32 -2.63
CA SER A 144 16.03 -14.27 -1.18
C SER A 144 14.61 -14.69 -0.79
N THR A 145 14.49 -15.26 0.39
CA THR A 145 13.20 -15.51 1.03
C THR A 145 12.69 -14.24 1.71
N LEU A 146 11.38 -14.11 1.82
CA LEU A 146 10.74 -13.01 2.50
C LEU A 146 10.08 -13.51 3.78
N ASP A 147 10.41 -12.88 4.91
CA ASP A 147 9.71 -13.04 6.17
C ASP A 147 8.79 -11.83 6.41
N TRP A 148 7.49 -12.06 6.41
CA TRP A 148 6.50 -11.01 6.64
C TRP A 148 6.52 -10.46 8.07
N SER A 149 7.06 -11.19 9.03
CA SER A 149 7.23 -10.69 10.40
C SER A 149 8.23 -9.54 10.46
N GLU A 150 9.31 -9.61 9.68
CA GLU A 150 10.27 -8.53 9.52
C GLU A 150 9.63 -7.32 8.81
N SER A 151 8.81 -7.56 7.78
CA SER A 151 8.07 -6.48 7.11
C SER A 151 7.15 -5.73 8.09
N ILE A 152 6.46 -6.44 8.99
CA ILE A 152 5.63 -5.84 10.05
C ILE A 152 6.50 -4.99 10.99
N GLN A 153 7.67 -5.49 11.42
CA GLN A 153 8.57 -4.75 12.32
C GLN A 153 9.07 -3.45 11.68
N LEU A 154 9.46 -3.50 10.41
CA LEU A 154 9.92 -2.34 9.65
C LEU A 154 8.79 -1.32 9.39
N ALA A 155 7.57 -1.80 9.09
CA ALA A 155 6.44 -0.95 8.77
C ALA A 155 5.81 -0.27 10.00
N ARG A 156 5.84 -0.91 11.18
CA ARG A 156 5.15 -0.42 12.39
C ARG A 156 5.52 1.03 12.77
N PRO A 157 6.80 1.41 12.91
CA PRO A 157 7.15 2.76 13.31
C PRO A 157 6.76 3.81 12.28
N VAL A 158 6.94 3.52 10.98
CA VAL A 158 6.63 4.47 9.92
C VAL A 158 5.13 4.67 9.75
N LEU A 159 4.31 3.62 9.82
CA LEU A 159 2.85 3.75 9.74
C LEU A 159 2.29 4.51 10.94
N SER A 160 2.73 4.20 12.14
CA SER A 160 2.31 4.91 13.35
C SER A 160 2.62 6.40 13.25
N GLU A 161 3.79 6.76 12.73
CA GLU A 161 4.20 8.15 12.55
C GLU A 161 3.37 8.86 11.48
N LEU A 162 3.18 8.25 10.30
CA LEU A 162 2.41 8.84 9.21
C LEU A 162 0.93 9.05 9.57
N ILE A 163 0.34 8.08 10.27
CA ILE A 163 -1.05 8.19 10.74
C ILE A 163 -1.17 9.31 11.78
N ARG A 164 -0.22 9.41 12.73
CA ARG A 164 -0.19 10.47 13.74
C ARG A 164 -0.02 11.87 13.12
N GLN A 165 0.80 12.00 12.08
CA GLN A 165 0.98 13.26 11.35
C GLN A 165 -0.29 13.69 10.59
N GLY A 166 -1.10 12.71 10.17
CA GLY A 166 -2.25 12.93 9.31
C GLY A 166 -1.84 13.31 7.87
N CYS A 167 -2.81 13.34 6.98
CA CYS A 167 -2.60 13.78 5.60
C CYS A 167 -3.32 15.11 5.39
N ARG A 168 -2.65 16.23 5.70
CA ARG A 168 -3.23 17.59 5.62
C ARG A 168 -3.24 18.19 4.21
N VAL A 169 -2.67 17.52 3.21
CA VAL A 169 -2.51 18.05 1.85
C VAL A 169 -2.96 16.99 0.84
N LYS A 170 -3.52 17.44 -0.28
CA LYS A 170 -3.88 16.59 -1.42
C LYS A 170 -2.69 15.75 -1.86
N GLY A 171 -2.79 14.42 -1.67
CA GLY A 171 -1.72 13.47 -1.97
C GLY A 171 -1.81 12.22 -1.11
N TYR A 172 -0.83 11.37 -1.24
CA TYR A 172 -0.72 10.09 -0.54
C TYR A 172 0.75 9.76 -0.26
N TRP A 173 0.98 8.80 0.61
CA TRP A 173 2.32 8.34 0.96
C TRP A 173 2.66 7.05 0.21
N ASN A 174 3.92 6.92 -0.20
CA ASN A 174 4.50 5.69 -0.71
C ASN A 174 5.67 5.27 0.19
N VAL A 175 5.55 4.10 0.81
CA VAL A 175 6.53 3.53 1.73
C VAL A 175 7.13 2.29 1.11
N ASN A 176 8.47 2.22 1.04
CA ASN A 176 9.17 1.01 0.64
C ASN A 176 10.06 0.51 1.77
N LEU A 177 9.88 -0.74 2.13
CA LEU A 177 10.65 -1.45 3.14
C LEU A 177 11.84 -2.12 2.46
N PRO A 178 13.08 -1.98 2.96
CA PRO A 178 14.25 -2.62 2.41
C PRO A 178 14.27 -4.12 2.70
N HIS A 179 14.99 -4.88 1.90
CA HIS A 179 15.29 -6.28 2.22
C HIS A 179 16.56 -6.36 3.04
N LEU A 180 16.43 -6.71 4.30
CA LEU A 180 17.52 -6.80 5.29
C LEU A 180 17.63 -8.19 5.87
N GLU A 181 18.73 -8.47 6.56
CA GLU A 181 18.84 -9.61 7.47
C GLU A 181 17.99 -9.35 8.71
N ALA A 182 17.40 -10.40 9.27
CA ALA A 182 16.52 -10.31 10.43
C ALA A 182 17.15 -9.51 11.58
N GLY A 183 16.36 -8.60 12.16
CA GLY A 183 16.78 -7.74 13.27
C GLY A 183 17.73 -6.59 12.91
N SER A 184 18.06 -6.40 11.63
CA SER A 184 18.89 -5.28 11.21
C SER A 184 18.14 -3.96 11.33
N PRO A 185 18.76 -2.88 11.87
CA PRO A 185 18.15 -1.58 11.95
C PRO A 185 17.99 -0.96 10.56
N ALA A 186 16.86 -0.34 10.29
CA ALA A 186 16.60 0.40 9.06
C ALA A 186 16.25 1.85 9.40
N PRO A 187 17.04 2.83 8.95
CA PRO A 187 16.68 4.22 9.11
C PRO A 187 15.44 4.53 8.25
N ILE A 188 14.53 5.36 8.77
CA ILE A 188 13.40 5.89 8.01
C ILE A 188 13.86 7.18 7.36
N ILE A 189 13.81 7.25 6.02
CA ILE A 189 14.29 8.40 5.26
C ILE A 189 13.16 8.92 4.35
N TYR A 190 12.83 10.19 4.53
CA TYR A 190 11.93 10.92 3.64
C TYR A 190 12.71 11.37 2.41
N CYS A 191 12.26 11.00 1.23
CA CYS A 191 12.93 11.29 -0.03
C CYS A 191 11.95 11.40 -1.19
N ASP A 192 12.38 12.02 -2.27
CA ASP A 192 11.63 12.00 -3.53
C ASP A 192 11.89 10.69 -4.28
N PRO A 193 10.93 10.26 -5.13
CA PRO A 193 11.13 9.16 -6.05
C PRO A 193 12.29 9.42 -7.03
N ASP A 194 12.93 8.36 -7.47
CA ASP A 194 13.92 8.42 -8.52
C ASP A 194 13.24 8.68 -9.88
N HIS A 195 13.86 9.49 -10.71
CA HIS A 195 13.35 9.86 -12.04
C HIS A 195 14.16 9.23 -13.18
N GLU A 196 15.12 8.37 -12.85
CA GLU A 196 15.90 7.68 -13.87
C GLU A 196 14.99 6.78 -14.73
N PRO A 197 15.19 6.77 -16.06
CA PRO A 197 14.45 5.91 -16.97
C PRO A 197 14.64 4.42 -16.65
N LEU A 198 13.59 3.62 -16.88
CA LEU A 198 13.71 2.17 -16.79
C LEU A 198 14.60 1.63 -17.89
N ASP A 199 15.55 0.76 -17.52
CA ASP A 199 16.38 0.02 -18.49
C ASP A 199 15.60 -1.18 -19.02
N VAL A 200 14.69 -0.93 -19.96
CA VAL A 200 13.83 -1.94 -20.57
C VAL A 200 14.61 -2.68 -21.66
N LYS A 201 14.79 -3.98 -21.50
CA LYS A 201 15.51 -4.83 -22.45
C LYS A 201 14.67 -6.03 -22.84
N PHE A 202 14.78 -6.43 -24.10
CA PHE A 202 14.20 -7.65 -24.62
C PHE A 202 15.27 -8.50 -25.29
N ARG A 203 15.18 -9.82 -25.12
CA ARG A 203 15.88 -10.83 -25.91
C ARG A 203 14.92 -11.36 -26.96
N ARG A 204 15.29 -11.31 -28.23
CA ARG A 204 14.48 -11.83 -29.32
C ARG A 204 14.88 -13.29 -29.62
N GLU A 205 13.89 -14.12 -29.85
CA GLU A 205 14.04 -15.52 -30.21
C GLU A 205 12.98 -15.85 -31.29
N GLY A 206 13.37 -15.79 -32.54
CA GLY A 206 12.44 -15.86 -33.68
C GLY A 206 11.45 -14.67 -33.63
N ASP A 207 10.15 -14.97 -33.57
CA ASP A 207 9.07 -13.99 -33.46
C ASP A 207 8.67 -13.68 -32.00
N HIS A 208 9.35 -14.26 -31.00
CA HIS A 208 9.09 -14.04 -29.60
C HIS A 208 10.06 -13.03 -28.98
N LEU A 209 9.52 -12.16 -28.11
CA LEU A 209 10.27 -11.23 -27.30
C LEU A 209 10.18 -11.65 -25.83
N HIS A 210 11.32 -11.89 -25.23
CA HIS A 210 11.45 -12.20 -23.80
C HIS A 210 11.98 -10.98 -23.05
N TYR A 211 11.27 -10.55 -22.00
CA TYR A 211 11.75 -9.46 -21.15
C TYR A 211 13.06 -9.88 -20.47
N ALA A 212 14.09 -9.03 -20.60
CA ALA A 212 15.45 -9.29 -20.12
C ALA A 212 15.99 -8.16 -19.21
N GLY A 213 15.12 -7.27 -18.75
CA GLY A 213 15.50 -6.20 -17.81
C GLY A 213 15.88 -6.74 -16.44
N SER A 214 16.73 -6.01 -15.73
CA SER A 214 17.15 -6.33 -14.37
C SER A 214 16.60 -5.32 -13.40
N TYR A 215 15.71 -5.75 -12.50
CA TYR A 215 15.14 -4.87 -11.46
C TYR A 215 16.24 -4.28 -10.56
N GLN A 216 17.18 -5.12 -10.08
CA GLN A 216 18.27 -4.70 -9.19
C GLN A 216 19.36 -3.93 -9.92
N GLY A 217 19.49 -4.14 -11.23
CA GLY A 217 20.50 -3.46 -12.08
C GLY A 217 20.02 -2.13 -12.65
N ARG A 218 18.86 -1.62 -12.21
CA ARG A 218 18.33 -0.33 -12.68
C ARG A 218 19.22 0.85 -12.29
N PRO A 219 19.21 1.96 -13.03
CA PRO A 219 19.85 3.19 -12.62
C PRO A 219 19.36 3.65 -11.23
N GLN A 220 20.23 4.30 -10.47
CA GLN A 220 19.97 4.76 -9.11
C GLN A 220 20.58 6.13 -8.89
N THR A 221 19.77 7.11 -8.55
CA THR A 221 20.26 8.44 -8.18
C THR A 221 20.54 8.48 -6.66
N PRO A 222 21.75 8.86 -6.23
CA PRO A 222 22.04 9.01 -4.80
C PRO A 222 21.04 9.92 -4.09
N GLY A 223 20.54 9.46 -2.93
CA GLY A 223 19.57 10.22 -2.14
C GLY A 223 18.11 10.08 -2.59
N ARG A 224 17.81 9.31 -3.63
CA ARG A 224 16.47 8.98 -4.10
C ARG A 224 16.02 7.61 -3.57
N ASP A 225 14.73 7.35 -3.68
CA ASP A 225 14.07 6.16 -3.09
C ASP A 225 14.70 4.83 -3.52
N VAL A 226 15.09 4.68 -4.81
CA VAL A 226 15.73 3.46 -5.31
C VAL A 226 17.05 3.19 -4.59
N ALA A 227 17.98 4.18 -4.62
CA ALA A 227 19.30 4.02 -4.01
C ALA A 227 19.22 3.83 -2.50
N LEU A 228 18.33 4.57 -1.82
CA LEU A 228 18.16 4.50 -0.38
C LEU A 228 17.54 3.16 0.06
N CYS A 229 16.48 2.69 -0.61
CA CYS A 229 15.83 1.44 -0.27
C CYS A 229 16.75 0.23 -0.54
N PHE A 230 17.47 0.22 -1.67
CA PHE A 230 18.44 -0.82 -1.96
C PHE A 230 19.63 -0.79 -0.98
N GLY A 231 19.96 0.39 -0.46
CA GLY A 231 20.96 0.63 0.56
C GLY A 231 20.53 0.28 1.99
N GLY A 232 19.28 -0.15 2.20
CA GLY A 232 18.80 -0.63 3.50
C GLY A 232 17.96 0.37 4.31
N ALA A 233 17.51 1.46 3.72
CA ALA A 233 16.62 2.40 4.39
C ALA A 233 15.13 2.10 4.09
N VAL A 234 14.25 2.30 5.08
CA VAL A 234 12.82 2.48 4.83
C VAL A 234 12.64 3.83 4.18
N THR A 235 12.14 3.87 2.94
CA THR A 235 11.92 5.11 2.21
C THR A 235 10.47 5.56 2.29
N VAL A 236 10.26 6.86 2.48
CA VAL A 236 8.96 7.50 2.57
C VAL A 236 8.90 8.63 1.57
N SER A 237 8.10 8.48 0.53
CA SER A 237 7.89 9.49 -0.50
C SER A 237 6.48 10.06 -0.41
N ARG A 238 6.36 11.38 -0.44
CA ARG A 238 5.08 12.05 -0.51
C ARG A 238 4.74 12.32 -1.96
N LEU A 239 3.65 11.74 -2.44
CA LEU A 239 3.19 11.89 -3.81
C LEU A 239 1.99 12.83 -3.86
N GLN A 240 2.02 13.77 -4.82
CA GLN A 240 0.95 14.73 -5.08
C GLN A 240 -0.01 14.19 -6.15
N LEU A 241 -1.25 14.70 -6.14
CA LEU A 241 -2.26 14.44 -7.17
C LEU A 241 -2.08 15.40 -8.35
#